data_fe8fe3b52c5f933ea6c3624bc4f5a2aa
#
_entry.id   fe8fe3b52c5f933ea6c3624bc4f5a2aa
#
_cell.length_a   1.000
_cell.length_b   1.000
_cell.length_c   1.000
_cell.angle_alpha   90.00
_cell.angle_beta   90.00
_cell.angle_gamma   90.00
#
_symmetry.space_group_name_H-M   'P 1'
#
loop_
_entity.id
_entity.type
_entity.pdbx_description
1 polymer ?
#
loop_
_entity_poly.entity_id
_entity_poly.type
_entity_poly.pdbx_seq_one_letter_code
_entity_poly.pdbx_strand_id
1 'polypeptide(L)'
;MTESVPDTNSSPAEAVFEAMRLRRMHRVFTSELPGAHVLERLVYAAGRAQVARPGIRHLIVVTDPRLVRTVRHACPGFVNNAPAVIVICSDLRKAHEVMGPRGVEVVTRLDSGAAAGYITIAAPTLGIGVCKVTSWTEEVVQAIFGLPDHIRPEVLMAIGIPVANHPKPVKGFRPDVHHDRYGQDWSDTR
;
A
#
# COMPACT_ATOMS: atom_id res chain seq x y z
N MET A 1 -25.19 -8.87 -22.48
CA MET A 1 -24.18 -8.69 -21.42
C MET A 1 -24.75 -7.66 -20.47
N THR A 2 -25.31 -8.11 -19.37
CA THR A 2 -25.95 -7.24 -18.36
C THR A 2 -24.86 -6.79 -17.40
N GLU A 3 -24.50 -5.50 -17.49
CA GLU A 3 -23.74 -4.84 -16.42
C GLU A 3 -24.55 -4.93 -15.14
N SER A 4 -24.02 -5.61 -14.14
CA SER A 4 -24.59 -5.61 -12.79
C SER A 4 -24.39 -4.22 -12.20
N VAL A 5 -25.46 -3.45 -12.14
CA VAL A 5 -25.53 -2.21 -11.35
C VAL A 5 -25.15 -2.56 -9.91
N PRO A 6 -24.20 -1.86 -9.27
CA PRO A 6 -23.89 -2.11 -7.87
C PRO A 6 -25.14 -1.87 -7.02
N ASP A 7 -25.43 -2.85 -6.17
CA ASP A 7 -26.56 -2.80 -5.24
C ASP A 7 -26.39 -1.58 -4.31
N THR A 8 -27.23 -0.57 -4.51
CA THR A 8 -27.17 0.72 -3.79
C THR A 8 -27.62 0.59 -2.32
N ASN A 9 -27.85 -0.64 -1.82
CA ASN A 9 -28.40 -0.90 -0.51
C ASN A 9 -27.39 -1.54 0.49
N SER A 10 -26.08 -1.58 0.16
CA SER A 10 -25.08 -2.09 1.11
C SER A 10 -24.82 -1.07 2.22
N SER A 11 -24.82 -1.56 3.48
CA SER A 11 -24.44 -0.70 4.61
C SER A 11 -23.00 -0.21 4.46
N PRO A 12 -22.63 0.92 5.08
CA PRO A 12 -21.22 1.39 5.07
C PRO A 12 -20.22 0.32 5.57
N ALA A 13 -20.63 -0.54 6.50
CA ALA A 13 -19.83 -1.66 6.98
C ALA A 13 -19.59 -2.70 5.89
N GLU A 14 -20.63 -3.09 5.15
CA GLU A 14 -20.52 -4.04 4.04
C GLU A 14 -19.60 -3.52 2.94
N ALA A 15 -19.65 -2.23 2.62
CA ALA A 15 -18.77 -1.63 1.63
C ALA A 15 -17.29 -1.76 2.01
N VAL A 16 -16.95 -1.62 3.30
CA VAL A 16 -15.58 -1.79 3.80
C VAL A 16 -15.14 -3.25 3.70
N PHE A 17 -15.97 -4.19 4.14
CA PHE A 17 -15.65 -5.62 4.05
C PHE A 17 -15.53 -6.09 2.59
N GLU A 18 -16.37 -5.56 1.70
CA GLU A 18 -16.28 -5.86 0.27
C GLU A 18 -14.97 -5.33 -0.34
N ALA A 19 -14.56 -4.12 0.01
CA ALA A 19 -13.25 -3.59 -0.42
C ALA A 19 -12.09 -4.50 0.04
N MET A 20 -12.15 -4.99 1.27
CA MET A 20 -11.17 -5.96 1.79
C MET A 20 -11.22 -7.28 1.02
N ARG A 21 -12.42 -7.77 0.70
CA ARG A 21 -12.63 -9.00 -0.08
C ARG A 21 -12.11 -8.88 -1.52
N LEU A 22 -12.29 -7.72 -2.14
CA LEU A 22 -11.84 -7.43 -3.50
C LEU A 22 -10.32 -7.23 -3.62
N ARG A 23 -9.67 -6.89 -2.52
CA ARG A 23 -8.23 -6.63 -2.51
C ARG A 23 -7.44 -7.81 -3.10
N ARG A 24 -6.59 -7.51 -4.07
CA ARG A 24 -5.64 -8.46 -4.68
C ARG A 24 -4.27 -7.81 -4.82
N MET A 25 -3.24 -8.63 -4.94
CA MET A 25 -1.93 -8.19 -5.40
C MET A 25 -1.89 -8.31 -6.92
N HIS A 26 -1.81 -7.17 -7.60
CA HIS A 26 -1.79 -7.09 -9.04
C HIS A 26 -0.35 -6.95 -9.53
N ARG A 27 0.08 -7.80 -10.46
CA ARG A 27 1.43 -7.79 -11.03
C ARG A 27 1.47 -7.47 -12.51
N VAL A 28 0.31 -7.35 -13.15
CA VAL A 28 0.18 -7.01 -14.57
C VAL A 28 -0.85 -5.91 -14.71
N PHE A 29 -0.47 -4.84 -15.40
CA PHE A 29 -1.26 -3.64 -15.57
C PHE A 29 -1.38 -3.28 -17.05
N THR A 30 -2.34 -2.46 -17.39
CA THR A 30 -2.38 -1.78 -18.69
C THR A 30 -1.28 -0.72 -18.75
N SER A 31 -0.99 -0.19 -19.93
CA SER A 31 -0.06 0.94 -20.09
C SER A 31 -0.67 2.28 -19.72
N GLU A 32 -1.97 2.32 -19.44
CA GLU A 32 -2.70 3.54 -19.11
C GLU A 32 -2.33 4.03 -17.72
N LEU A 33 -1.97 5.32 -17.62
CA LEU A 33 -1.71 6.00 -16.36
C LEU A 33 -3.03 6.29 -15.65
N PRO A 34 -3.20 5.91 -14.37
CA PRO A 34 -4.35 6.33 -13.59
C PRO A 34 -4.50 7.85 -13.56
N GLY A 35 -5.72 8.34 -13.68
CA GLY A 35 -6.00 9.78 -13.63
C GLY A 35 -5.52 10.42 -12.33
N ALA A 36 -5.15 11.70 -12.39
CA ALA A 36 -4.61 12.44 -11.24
C ALA A 36 -5.53 12.35 -10.01
N HIS A 37 -6.84 12.51 -10.20
CA HIS A 37 -7.84 12.43 -9.12
C HIS A 37 -7.84 11.04 -8.43
N VAL A 38 -7.55 9.97 -9.17
CA VAL A 38 -7.45 8.61 -8.60
C VAL A 38 -6.21 8.48 -7.73
N LEU A 39 -5.08 9.00 -8.22
CA LEU A 39 -3.83 9.02 -7.44
C LEU A 39 -3.98 9.87 -6.16
N GLU A 40 -4.66 11.01 -6.25
CA GLU A 40 -4.99 11.86 -5.10
C GLU A 40 -5.86 11.12 -4.07
N ARG A 41 -6.83 10.31 -4.52
CA ARG A 41 -7.65 9.46 -3.62
C ARG A 41 -6.81 8.40 -2.91
N LEU A 42 -5.81 7.83 -3.57
CA LEU A 42 -4.88 6.89 -2.93
C LEU A 42 -3.98 7.59 -1.91
N VAL A 43 -3.49 8.79 -2.23
CA VAL A 43 -2.73 9.64 -1.29
C VAL A 43 -3.59 10.01 -0.09
N TYR A 44 -4.85 10.40 -0.31
CA TYR A 44 -5.80 10.65 0.77
C TYR A 44 -5.98 9.41 1.66
N ALA A 45 -6.15 8.22 1.08
CA ALA A 45 -6.28 6.99 1.84
C ALA A 45 -5.05 6.74 2.73
N ALA A 46 -3.83 6.91 2.20
CA ALA A 46 -2.60 6.83 3.00
C ALA A 46 -2.57 7.85 4.14
N GLY A 47 -3.07 9.06 3.89
CA GLY A 47 -3.15 10.13 4.88
C GLY A 47 -4.15 9.85 6.02
N ARG A 48 -5.13 8.95 5.80
CA ARG A 48 -6.09 8.53 6.84
C ARG A 48 -5.56 7.45 7.78
N ALA A 49 -4.47 6.77 7.40
CA ALA A 49 -3.81 5.85 8.31
C ALA A 49 -3.13 6.62 9.45
N GLN A 50 -3.11 6.01 10.62
CA GLN A 50 -2.41 6.59 11.77
C GLN A 50 -0.96 6.96 11.42
N VAL A 51 -0.46 7.97 12.07
CA VAL A 51 0.95 8.36 12.10
C VAL A 51 1.25 8.95 13.47
N ALA A 52 2.39 8.57 14.05
CA ALA A 52 2.74 9.00 15.40
C ALA A 52 2.76 10.53 15.56
N ARG A 53 3.28 11.27 14.57
CA ARG A 53 3.25 12.73 14.51
C ARG A 53 3.20 13.22 13.06
N PRO A 54 2.52 14.35 12.79
CA PRO A 54 2.55 14.99 11.47
C PRO A 54 3.97 15.32 11.02
N GLY A 55 4.23 15.12 9.71
CA GLY A 55 5.53 15.40 9.08
C GLY A 55 6.58 14.32 9.26
N ILE A 56 6.24 13.15 9.85
CA ILE A 56 7.12 11.97 9.84
C ILE A 56 6.91 11.19 8.53
N ARG A 57 5.67 11.02 8.08
CA ARG A 57 5.37 10.32 6.84
C ARG A 57 5.41 11.26 5.64
N HIS A 58 6.09 10.85 4.60
CA HIS A 58 6.13 11.50 3.29
C HIS A 58 5.68 10.51 2.21
N LEU A 59 5.06 11.03 1.15
CA LEU A 59 4.66 10.24 -0.02
C LEU A 59 5.25 10.88 -1.28
N ILE A 60 5.82 10.04 -2.14
CA ILE A 60 6.26 10.45 -3.47
C ILE A 60 5.39 9.72 -4.49
N VAL A 61 4.66 10.47 -5.30
CA VAL A 61 3.87 9.92 -6.41
C VAL A 61 4.67 10.08 -7.69
N VAL A 62 5.01 8.95 -8.29
CA VAL A 62 5.88 8.89 -9.47
C VAL A 62 5.03 8.50 -10.67
N THR A 63 4.96 9.39 -11.66
CA THR A 63 4.22 9.18 -12.91
C THR A 63 5.09 9.41 -14.15
N ASP A 64 6.32 9.92 -13.99
CA ASP A 64 7.27 10.03 -15.08
C ASP A 64 7.69 8.63 -15.56
N PRO A 65 7.44 8.29 -16.85
CA PRO A 65 7.73 6.94 -17.35
C PRO A 65 9.22 6.59 -17.32
N ARG A 66 10.12 7.58 -17.37
CA ARG A 66 11.57 7.34 -17.29
C ARG A 66 11.94 6.98 -15.87
N LEU A 67 11.44 7.74 -14.91
CA LEU A 67 11.70 7.50 -13.48
C LEU A 67 11.10 6.16 -13.02
N VAL A 68 9.86 5.84 -13.44
CA VAL A 68 9.23 4.53 -13.18
C VAL A 68 10.09 3.38 -13.73
N ARG A 69 10.66 3.51 -14.94
CA ARG A 69 11.58 2.50 -15.49
C ARG A 69 12.84 2.35 -14.66
N THR A 70 13.44 3.47 -14.24
CA THR A 70 14.64 3.44 -13.40
C THR A 70 14.38 2.71 -12.08
N VAL A 71 13.28 3.03 -11.41
CA VAL A 71 12.85 2.33 -10.17
C VAL A 71 12.68 0.83 -10.41
N ARG A 72 12.05 0.45 -11.52
CA ARG A 72 11.84 -0.97 -11.86
C ARG A 72 13.13 -1.73 -12.02
N HIS A 73 14.13 -1.14 -12.66
CA HIS A 73 15.45 -1.78 -12.85
C HIS A 73 16.24 -1.86 -11.54
N ALA A 74 16.07 -0.89 -10.66
CA ALA A 74 16.79 -0.81 -9.39
C ALA A 74 16.18 -1.64 -8.26
N CYS A 75 14.91 -2.06 -8.41
CA CYS A 75 14.18 -2.78 -7.37
C CYS A 75 13.83 -4.20 -7.85
N PRO A 76 14.58 -5.24 -7.46
CA PRO A 76 14.31 -6.63 -7.89
C PRO A 76 12.89 -7.12 -7.58
N GLY A 77 12.25 -6.59 -6.53
CA GLY A 77 10.86 -6.87 -6.19
C GLY A 77 9.83 -6.21 -7.11
N PHE A 78 10.26 -5.31 -7.99
CA PHE A 78 9.38 -4.61 -8.94
C PHE A 78 9.29 -5.39 -10.25
N VAL A 79 8.58 -6.51 -10.24
CA VAL A 79 8.51 -7.48 -11.35
C VAL A 79 7.32 -7.26 -12.29
N ASN A 80 6.84 -6.02 -12.43
CA ASN A 80 5.63 -5.71 -13.19
C ASN A 80 5.81 -4.49 -14.10
N ASN A 81 4.77 -4.18 -14.88
CA ASN A 81 4.74 -3.09 -15.86
C ASN A 81 3.90 -1.88 -15.40
N ALA A 82 3.75 -1.67 -14.09
CA ALA A 82 2.93 -0.57 -13.57
C ALA A 82 3.37 0.79 -14.15
N PRO A 83 2.41 1.65 -14.54
CA PRO A 83 2.71 2.98 -15.09
C PRO A 83 3.00 4.03 -14.01
N ALA A 84 2.69 3.76 -12.74
CA ALA A 84 2.93 4.67 -11.63
C ALA A 84 3.47 3.94 -10.40
N VAL A 85 4.13 4.69 -9.50
CA VAL A 85 4.63 4.21 -8.22
C VAL A 85 4.25 5.21 -7.14
N ILE A 86 3.85 4.72 -5.96
CA ILE A 86 3.80 5.51 -4.74
C ILE A 86 4.89 5.00 -3.80
N VAL A 87 5.76 5.89 -3.36
CA VAL A 87 6.79 5.59 -2.36
C VAL A 87 6.37 6.20 -1.03
N ILE A 88 6.29 5.37 0.00
CA ILE A 88 6.04 5.82 1.37
C ILE A 88 7.39 5.93 2.06
N CYS A 89 7.71 7.12 2.57
CA CYS A 89 8.96 7.40 3.26
C CYS A 89 8.69 7.90 4.68
N SER A 90 9.71 7.78 5.53
CA SER A 90 9.71 8.28 6.92
C SER A 90 10.88 9.22 7.17
N ASP A 91 10.61 10.35 7.85
CA ASP A 91 11.65 11.22 8.41
C ASP A 91 12.15 10.60 9.73
N LEU A 92 13.32 9.98 9.67
CA LEU A 92 13.93 9.27 10.81
C LEU A 92 14.43 10.24 11.88
N ARG A 93 14.90 11.43 11.48
CA ARG A 93 15.34 12.45 12.43
C ARG A 93 14.18 12.92 13.29
N LYS A 94 13.06 13.27 12.64
CA LYS A 94 11.85 13.69 13.36
C LYS A 94 11.24 12.54 14.19
N ALA A 95 11.30 11.32 13.70
CA ALA A 95 10.86 10.15 14.46
C ALA A 95 11.72 9.94 15.71
N HIS A 96 13.03 10.11 15.59
CA HIS A 96 13.96 10.01 16.73
C HIS A 96 13.72 11.13 17.75
N GLU A 97 13.57 12.36 17.32
CA GLU A 97 13.29 13.52 18.18
C GLU A 97 12.04 13.31 19.07
N VAL A 98 11.00 12.68 18.48
CA VAL A 98 9.71 12.51 19.17
C VAL A 98 9.63 11.23 19.99
N MET A 99 10.26 10.13 19.52
CA MET A 99 10.03 8.78 20.05
C MET A 99 11.33 8.01 20.34
N GLY A 100 12.51 8.65 20.16
CA GLY A 100 13.80 8.00 20.31
C GLY A 100 14.03 6.85 19.31
N PRO A 101 14.96 5.92 19.62
CA PRO A 101 15.32 4.81 18.74
C PRO A 101 14.12 3.94 18.33
N ARG A 102 13.16 3.69 19.25
CA ARG A 102 11.96 2.91 18.97
C ARG A 102 11.09 3.54 17.86
N GLY A 103 11.06 4.87 17.79
CA GLY A 103 10.39 5.59 16.70
C GLY A 103 10.97 5.23 15.34
N VAL A 104 12.28 5.23 15.25
CA VAL A 104 13.04 4.95 14.03
C VAL A 104 12.94 3.47 13.62
N GLU A 105 13.08 2.55 14.56
CA GLU A 105 13.19 1.12 14.25
C GLU A 105 11.85 0.43 14.08
N VAL A 106 10.82 0.86 14.82
CA VAL A 106 9.54 0.16 14.89
C VAL A 106 8.38 1.00 14.41
N VAL A 107 8.17 2.20 15.00
CA VAL A 107 6.91 2.93 14.80
C VAL A 107 6.75 3.42 13.36
N THR A 108 7.81 3.95 12.75
CA THR A 108 7.78 4.38 11.33
C THR A 108 7.40 3.26 10.38
N ARG A 109 7.87 2.04 10.63
CA ARG A 109 7.56 0.86 9.80
C ARG A 109 6.11 0.42 9.96
N LEU A 110 5.59 0.42 11.19
CA LEU A 110 4.19 0.10 11.49
C LEU A 110 3.24 1.13 10.85
N ASP A 111 3.54 2.41 11.00
CA ASP A 111 2.75 3.50 10.42
C ASP A 111 2.77 3.48 8.87
N SER A 112 3.92 3.16 8.28
CA SER A 112 4.05 3.02 6.82
C SER A 112 3.32 1.77 6.30
N GLY A 113 3.38 0.67 7.06
CA GLY A 113 2.60 -0.54 6.78
C GLY A 113 1.10 -0.29 6.82
N ALA A 114 0.62 0.49 7.81
CA ALA A 114 -0.78 0.90 7.91
C ALA A 114 -1.20 1.75 6.70
N ALA A 115 -0.39 2.75 6.31
CA ALA A 115 -0.68 3.59 5.15
C ALA A 115 -0.74 2.77 3.85
N ALA A 116 0.18 1.83 3.65
CA ALA A 116 0.15 0.90 2.52
C ALA A 116 -1.09 -0.01 2.55
N GLY A 117 -1.56 -0.40 3.72
CA GLY A 117 -2.81 -1.12 3.92
C GLY A 117 -4.02 -0.32 3.45
N TYR A 118 -4.13 0.94 3.86
CA TYR A 118 -5.22 1.83 3.45
C TYR A 118 -5.26 2.06 1.93
N ILE A 119 -4.10 2.31 1.30
CA ILE A 119 -4.01 2.37 -0.17
C ILE A 119 -4.52 1.07 -0.80
N THR A 120 -4.08 -0.06 -0.26
CA THR A 120 -4.40 -1.39 -0.82
C THR A 120 -5.89 -1.73 -0.72
N ILE A 121 -6.58 -1.25 0.33
CA ILE A 121 -8.03 -1.43 0.50
C ILE A 121 -8.81 -0.45 -0.38
N ALA A 122 -8.35 0.80 -0.51
CA ALA A 122 -9.02 1.81 -1.33
C ALA A 122 -8.88 1.53 -2.84
N ALA A 123 -7.76 0.97 -3.28
CA ALA A 123 -7.47 0.80 -4.71
C ALA A 123 -8.54 0.02 -5.49
N PRO A 124 -9.08 -1.12 -5.04
CA PRO A 124 -10.12 -1.85 -5.78
C PRO A 124 -11.39 -1.04 -6.00
N THR A 125 -11.77 -0.19 -5.05
CA THR A 125 -12.97 0.67 -5.18
C THR A 125 -12.81 1.78 -6.22
N LEU A 126 -11.57 2.01 -6.64
CA LEU A 126 -11.19 2.98 -7.67
C LEU A 126 -10.82 2.32 -9.01
N GLY A 127 -11.04 0.99 -9.15
CA GLY A 127 -10.62 0.24 -10.32
C GLY A 127 -9.10 0.10 -10.48
N ILE A 128 -8.35 0.26 -9.38
CA ILE A 128 -6.88 0.26 -9.38
C ILE A 128 -6.33 -1.03 -8.79
N GLY A 129 -5.30 -1.54 -9.45
CA GLY A 129 -4.45 -2.61 -8.95
C GLY A 129 -3.23 -2.06 -8.24
N VAL A 130 -2.79 -2.79 -7.20
CA VAL A 130 -1.60 -2.44 -6.41
C VAL A 130 -0.73 -3.67 -6.22
N CYS A 131 0.60 -3.47 -6.34
CA CYS A 131 1.59 -4.43 -5.89
C CYS A 131 2.57 -3.76 -4.92
N LYS A 132 2.61 -4.25 -3.68
CA LYS A 132 3.64 -3.81 -2.72
C LYS A 132 4.99 -4.42 -3.11
N VAL A 133 6.01 -3.60 -3.15
CA VAL A 133 7.40 -3.97 -3.40
C VAL A 133 8.16 -3.80 -2.09
N THR A 134 8.84 -4.84 -1.66
CA THR A 134 9.58 -4.87 -0.39
C THR A 134 11.05 -5.26 -0.57
N SER A 135 11.49 -5.46 -1.82
CA SER A 135 12.87 -5.81 -2.15
C SER A 135 13.48 -4.71 -3.00
N TRP A 136 14.35 -3.93 -2.40
CA TRP A 136 15.17 -2.89 -3.04
C TRP A 136 16.45 -2.67 -2.26
N THR A 137 17.42 -2.01 -2.90
CA THR A 137 18.59 -1.46 -2.23
C THR A 137 18.28 -0.04 -1.79
N GLU A 138 18.38 0.25 -0.51
CA GLU A 138 17.93 1.52 0.08
C GLU A 138 18.67 2.71 -0.52
N GLU A 139 19.99 2.62 -0.62
CA GLU A 139 20.85 3.68 -1.17
C GLU A 139 20.51 4.00 -2.63
N VAL A 140 20.15 2.97 -3.41
CA VAL A 140 19.76 3.15 -4.81
C VAL A 140 18.41 3.88 -4.90
N VAL A 141 17.44 3.52 -4.07
CA VAL A 141 16.13 4.20 -4.04
C VAL A 141 16.28 5.63 -3.54
N GLN A 142 17.12 5.86 -2.53
CA GLN A 142 17.45 7.21 -2.04
C GLN A 142 18.06 8.08 -3.16
N ALA A 143 19.03 7.53 -3.89
CA ALA A 143 19.65 8.23 -5.01
C ALA A 143 18.66 8.56 -6.15
N ILE A 144 17.80 7.61 -6.52
CA ILE A 144 16.78 7.79 -7.58
C ILE A 144 15.83 8.94 -7.25
N PHE A 145 15.43 9.08 -6.01
CA PHE A 145 14.45 10.09 -5.58
C PHE A 145 15.10 11.32 -4.92
N GLY A 146 16.43 11.38 -4.84
CA GLY A 146 17.14 12.48 -4.20
C GLY A 146 16.79 12.62 -2.71
N LEU A 147 16.59 11.51 -2.03
CA LEU A 147 16.23 11.51 -0.61
C LEU A 147 17.45 11.85 0.23
N PRO A 148 17.35 12.80 1.16
CA PRO A 148 18.42 13.00 2.14
C PRO A 148 18.51 11.81 3.10
N ASP A 149 19.67 11.60 3.72
CA ASP A 149 20.00 10.43 4.56
C ASP A 149 18.99 10.14 5.68
N HIS A 150 18.30 11.18 6.16
CA HIS A 150 17.30 11.02 7.21
C HIS A 150 15.89 10.67 6.69
N ILE A 151 15.69 10.61 5.38
CA ILE A 151 14.42 10.17 4.77
C ILE A 151 14.58 8.75 4.24
N ARG A 152 13.95 7.80 4.92
CA ARG A 152 14.03 6.39 4.58
C ARG A 152 12.82 5.95 3.76
N PRO A 153 13.02 5.29 2.59
CA PRO A 153 11.93 4.62 1.88
C PRO A 153 11.48 3.37 2.67
N GLU A 154 10.19 3.28 2.97
CA GLU A 154 9.62 2.19 3.78
C GLU A 154 8.87 1.16 2.93
N VAL A 155 8.11 1.63 1.94
CA VAL A 155 7.31 0.78 1.05
C VAL A 155 7.22 1.44 -0.31
N LEU A 156 7.49 0.67 -1.37
CA LEU A 156 7.18 1.05 -2.74
C LEU A 156 5.89 0.33 -3.18
N MET A 157 5.00 1.05 -3.83
CA MET A 157 3.73 0.51 -4.30
C MET A 157 3.61 0.76 -5.80
N ALA A 158 3.67 -0.31 -6.60
CA ALA A 158 3.38 -0.26 -8.00
C ALA A 158 1.88 -0.10 -8.22
N ILE A 159 1.47 0.90 -8.99
CA ILE A 159 0.09 1.35 -9.17
C ILE A 159 -0.26 1.34 -10.65
N GLY A 160 -1.45 0.85 -10.99
CA GLY A 160 -1.94 0.88 -12.38
C GLY A 160 -3.33 0.29 -12.51
N ILE A 161 -3.89 0.39 -13.72
CA ILE A 161 -5.16 -0.27 -14.06
C ILE A 161 -4.85 -1.74 -14.33
N PRO A 162 -5.45 -2.69 -13.59
CA PRO A 162 -5.17 -4.11 -13.78
C PRO A 162 -5.73 -4.59 -15.11
N VAL A 163 -5.05 -5.53 -15.78
CA VAL A 163 -5.63 -6.20 -16.95
C VAL A 163 -6.81 -7.10 -16.54
N ALA A 164 -7.83 -7.21 -17.41
CA ALA A 164 -9.14 -7.79 -17.11
C ALA A 164 -9.14 -9.26 -16.64
N ASN A 165 -8.10 -10.03 -16.96
CA ASN A 165 -8.02 -11.45 -16.57
C ASN A 165 -7.31 -11.62 -15.23
N HIS A 166 -8.02 -11.35 -14.14
CA HIS A 166 -7.50 -11.55 -12.81
C HIS A 166 -7.69 -13.00 -12.33
N PRO A 167 -6.70 -13.55 -11.63
CA PRO A 167 -6.89 -14.82 -10.95
C PRO A 167 -8.05 -14.72 -9.96
N LYS A 168 -8.86 -15.80 -9.91
CA LYS A 168 -10.00 -15.92 -8.98
C LYS A 168 -9.61 -15.49 -7.56
N PRO A 169 -10.57 -14.99 -6.77
CA PRO A 169 -10.32 -14.67 -5.37
C PRO A 169 -9.63 -15.84 -4.65
N VAL A 170 -8.44 -15.62 -4.15
CA VAL A 170 -7.82 -16.57 -3.23
C VAL A 170 -8.69 -16.62 -1.98
N LYS A 171 -9.03 -17.81 -1.48
CA LYS A 171 -9.64 -17.93 -0.15
C LYS A 171 -8.82 -17.10 0.83
N GLY A 172 -9.48 -16.25 1.59
CA GLY A 172 -8.80 -15.44 2.60
C GLY A 172 -8.03 -16.36 3.55
N PHE A 173 -6.81 -15.95 3.90
CA PHE A 173 -6.05 -16.60 4.95
C PHE A 173 -6.79 -16.42 6.28
N ARG A 174 -7.12 -17.51 6.95
CA ARG A 174 -7.68 -17.47 8.29
C ARG A 174 -6.50 -17.55 9.26
N PRO A 175 -6.24 -16.51 10.07
CA PRO A 175 -5.19 -16.58 11.08
C PRO A 175 -5.59 -17.57 12.17
N ASP A 176 -4.59 -18.12 12.86
CA ASP A 176 -4.83 -18.80 14.13
C ASP A 176 -5.24 -17.74 15.16
N VAL A 177 -6.38 -17.97 15.80
CA VAL A 177 -6.97 -17.03 16.76
C VAL A 177 -7.04 -17.70 18.12
N HIS A 178 -6.49 -17.03 19.11
CA HIS A 178 -6.47 -17.49 20.49
C HIS A 178 -7.36 -16.59 21.36
N HIS A 179 -8.01 -17.19 22.36
CA HIS A 179 -8.84 -16.48 23.32
C HIS A 179 -8.02 -16.18 24.58
N ASP A 180 -7.94 -14.93 24.98
CA ASP A 180 -7.24 -14.39 26.17
C ASP A 180 -5.74 -14.71 26.24
N ARG A 181 -5.30 -15.94 25.95
CA ARG A 181 -3.92 -16.38 26.03
C ARG A 181 -3.53 -17.20 24.81
N TYR A 182 -2.26 -17.11 24.42
CA TYR A 182 -1.70 -17.93 23.36
C TYR A 182 -1.91 -19.43 23.67
N GLY A 183 -2.39 -20.18 22.68
CA GLY A 183 -2.68 -21.62 22.83
C GLY A 183 -4.09 -21.96 23.32
N GLN A 184 -4.90 -20.98 23.72
CA GLN A 184 -6.32 -21.20 24.03
C GLN A 184 -7.16 -21.00 22.76
N ASP A 185 -7.95 -21.99 22.39
CA ASP A 185 -8.74 -21.95 21.15
C ASP A 185 -9.90 -20.94 21.27
N TRP A 186 -10.06 -20.09 20.26
CA TRP A 186 -11.19 -19.16 20.15
C TRP A 186 -12.55 -19.88 20.11
N SER A 187 -12.61 -21.13 19.64
CA SER A 187 -13.84 -21.92 19.55
C SER A 187 -14.39 -22.37 20.90
N ASP A 188 -13.57 -22.43 21.95
CA ASP A 188 -13.96 -22.92 23.28
C ASP A 188 -14.84 -21.93 24.07
N THR A 189 -15.15 -20.77 23.48
CA THR A 189 -15.89 -19.68 24.15
C THR A 189 -17.28 -19.44 23.59
N ARG A 190 -17.81 -20.36 22.76
CA ARG A 190 -19.16 -20.28 22.19
C ARG A 190 -20.13 -21.28 22.83
#